data_71c0de81056660963fdf6c7a6f97b8b8
#
_entry.id   71c0de81056660963fdf6c7a6f97b8b8
#
_cell.length_a   1.000
_cell.length_b   1.000
_cell.length_c   1.000
_cell.angle_alpha   90.00
_cell.angle_beta   90.00
_cell.angle_gamma   90.00
#
_symmetry.space_group_name_H-M   'P 1'
#
loop_
_entity.id
_entity.type
_entity.pdbx_description
1 polymer ?
#
loop_
_entity_poly.entity_id
_entity_poly.type
_entity_poly.pdbx_seq_one_letter_code
_entity_poly.pdbx_strand_id
1 'polypeptide(L)'
;MKKVKYLEVDDDVNVFVVGDIHGEFTQLHTKLKEIGFNFQQDLLIAVGDLVDRGQENEKCIGLLNESWFTSIKGNHEDFCYKGMMDDHIKFYHRMSNNGGDWFYNLPEDIMEYIGRRANQLPILLEVKYRGKKFGFVHADVPVEDWELLKEMLEQGDSIDDRTIEDYCLWSRGIIDKYLNYGYEPTIAQVDNVFLGHTVLPKVTQVGNCTFLDTGGVFKKFDNGYDLSIIRLED
;
A
#
# COMPACT_ATOMS: atom_id res chain seq x y z
N MET A 1 8.62 -15.52 6.60
CA MET A 1 7.31 -14.85 6.36
C MET A 1 6.99 -14.97 4.88
N LYS A 2 5.75 -15.26 4.48
CA LYS A 2 5.38 -15.28 3.05
C LYS A 2 5.33 -13.83 2.54
N LYS A 3 6.12 -13.54 1.51
CA LYS A 3 6.13 -12.22 0.86
C LYS A 3 4.89 -12.02 -0.02
N VAL A 4 4.31 -13.10 -0.53
CA VAL A 4 3.10 -13.09 -1.36
C VAL A 4 1.93 -13.71 -0.59
N LYS A 5 0.80 -13.01 -0.54
CA LYS A 5 -0.47 -13.48 0.01
C LYS A 5 -1.48 -13.68 -1.13
N TYR A 6 -2.30 -14.70 -1.00
CA TYR A 6 -3.40 -15.01 -1.92
C TYR A 6 -4.73 -14.90 -1.19
N LEU A 7 -5.71 -14.31 -1.83
CA LEU A 7 -7.07 -14.16 -1.32
C LEU A 7 -8.06 -14.49 -2.44
N GLU A 8 -9.04 -15.29 -2.13
CA GLU A 8 -10.21 -15.52 -2.97
C GLU A 8 -11.41 -14.91 -2.27
N VAL A 9 -12.16 -14.05 -2.97
CA VAL A 9 -13.29 -13.30 -2.41
C VAL A 9 -14.56 -13.74 -3.12
N ASP A 10 -15.59 -14.00 -2.33
CA ASP A 10 -16.91 -14.40 -2.85
C ASP A 10 -17.52 -13.27 -3.70
N ASP A 11 -18.23 -13.63 -4.76
CA ASP A 11 -18.76 -12.69 -5.77
C ASP A 11 -19.84 -11.73 -5.21
N ASP A 12 -20.46 -12.06 -4.09
CA ASP A 12 -21.45 -11.24 -3.39
C ASP A 12 -20.87 -10.21 -2.42
N VAL A 13 -19.57 -10.28 -2.14
CA VAL A 13 -18.82 -9.29 -1.35
C VAL A 13 -18.48 -8.09 -2.23
N ASN A 14 -18.73 -6.85 -1.77
CA ASN A 14 -18.16 -5.70 -2.46
C ASN A 14 -16.73 -5.48 -2.00
N VAL A 15 -15.81 -5.36 -2.94
CA VAL A 15 -14.40 -5.09 -2.67
C VAL A 15 -14.09 -3.65 -3.01
N PHE A 16 -13.45 -2.96 -2.07
CA PHE A 16 -12.96 -1.58 -2.24
C PHE A 16 -11.44 -1.56 -2.08
N VAL A 17 -10.81 -0.62 -2.77
CA VAL A 17 -9.36 -0.38 -2.69
C VAL A 17 -9.13 1.05 -2.24
N VAL A 18 -8.24 1.24 -1.27
CA VAL A 18 -7.86 2.57 -0.75
C VAL A 18 -6.37 2.82 -0.98
N GLY A 19 -6.03 4.05 -1.34
CA GLY A 19 -4.66 4.53 -1.44
C GLY A 19 -3.99 4.68 -0.07
N ASP A 20 -2.85 5.36 -0.03
CA ASP A 20 -2.03 5.60 1.16
C ASP A 20 -2.82 6.35 2.24
N ILE A 21 -2.92 5.76 3.45
CA ILE A 21 -3.78 6.29 4.53
C ILE A 21 -3.01 7.27 5.41
N HIS A 22 -1.74 6.97 5.68
CA HIS A 22 -0.84 7.84 6.44
C HIS A 22 -1.45 8.43 7.72
N GLY A 23 -1.97 7.58 8.62
CA GLY A 23 -2.49 8.02 9.91
C GLY A 23 -3.76 8.86 9.86
N GLU A 24 -4.49 8.87 8.73
CA GLU A 24 -5.74 9.64 8.54
C GLU A 24 -6.99 8.75 8.75
N PHE A 25 -7.05 8.07 9.90
CA PHE A 25 -8.12 7.13 10.26
C PHE A 25 -9.52 7.76 10.21
N THR A 26 -9.68 8.96 10.75
CA THR A 26 -10.97 9.67 10.77
C THR A 26 -11.42 10.02 9.37
N GLN A 27 -10.49 10.44 8.47
CA GLN A 27 -10.80 10.71 7.07
C GLN A 27 -11.26 9.43 6.36
N LEU A 28 -10.55 8.31 6.55
CA LEU A 28 -10.92 7.01 6.01
C LEU A 28 -12.34 6.61 6.42
N HIS A 29 -12.63 6.61 7.72
CA HIS A 29 -13.94 6.23 8.24
C HIS A 29 -15.07 7.14 7.74
N THR A 30 -14.81 8.42 7.58
CA THR A 30 -15.78 9.37 7.02
C THR A 30 -16.13 8.99 5.58
N LYS A 31 -15.10 8.77 4.76
CA LYS A 31 -15.29 8.37 3.35
C LYS A 31 -15.99 7.01 3.20
N LEU A 32 -15.63 6.02 4.01
CA LEU A 32 -16.29 4.71 3.99
C LEU A 32 -17.80 4.84 4.30
N LYS A 33 -18.19 5.71 5.24
CA LYS A 33 -19.60 6.00 5.52
C LYS A 33 -20.29 6.72 4.37
N GLU A 34 -19.61 7.69 3.75
CA GLU A 34 -20.15 8.45 2.61
C GLU A 34 -20.46 7.56 1.40
N ILE A 35 -19.62 6.55 1.13
CA ILE A 35 -19.84 5.58 0.04
C ILE A 35 -20.77 4.43 0.44
N GLY A 36 -21.27 4.39 1.69
CA GLY A 36 -22.18 3.35 2.17
C GLY A 36 -21.49 2.00 2.40
N PHE A 37 -20.21 1.98 2.77
CA PHE A 37 -19.45 0.75 3.05
C PHE A 37 -20.07 -0.04 4.20
N ASN A 38 -20.33 -1.33 3.98
CA ASN A 38 -20.89 -2.23 4.98
C ASN A 38 -19.75 -2.98 5.71
N PHE A 39 -19.39 -2.55 6.91
CA PHE A 39 -18.32 -3.14 7.73
C PHE A 39 -18.54 -4.62 8.12
N GLN A 40 -19.70 -5.20 7.87
CA GLN A 40 -20.00 -6.61 8.17
C GLN A 40 -19.94 -7.51 6.92
N GLN A 41 -19.93 -6.93 5.73
CA GLN A 41 -20.05 -7.67 4.48
C GLN A 41 -19.00 -7.31 3.44
N ASP A 42 -18.62 -6.02 3.36
CA ASP A 42 -17.68 -5.52 2.35
C ASP A 42 -16.21 -5.73 2.80
N LEU A 43 -15.30 -5.72 1.84
CA LEU A 43 -13.86 -5.82 2.07
C LEU A 43 -13.15 -4.56 1.57
N LEU A 44 -12.29 -3.98 2.42
CA LEU A 44 -11.38 -2.89 2.05
C LEU A 44 -9.95 -3.42 1.97
N ILE A 45 -9.27 -3.15 0.85
CA ILE A 45 -7.86 -3.50 0.62
C ILE A 45 -7.06 -2.21 0.50
N ALA A 46 -6.05 -2.02 1.38
CA ALA A 46 -5.13 -0.88 1.29
C ALA A 46 -3.85 -1.26 0.54
N VAL A 47 -3.30 -0.29 -0.20
CA VAL A 47 -2.07 -0.46 -0.97
C VAL A 47 -0.80 -0.15 -0.17
N GLY A 48 -0.86 -0.22 1.16
CA GLY A 48 0.25 0.08 2.08
C GLY A 48 0.20 1.51 2.62
N ASP A 49 1.26 1.92 3.30
CA ASP A 49 1.45 3.23 3.92
C ASP A 49 0.26 3.64 4.81
N LEU A 50 -0.04 2.78 5.78
CA LEU A 50 -1.10 3.01 6.77
C LEU A 50 -0.72 4.09 7.78
N VAL A 51 0.58 4.22 8.07
CA VAL A 51 1.12 5.03 9.15
C VAL A 51 2.00 6.19 8.65
N ASP A 52 2.44 7.00 9.61
CA ASP A 52 3.29 8.18 9.44
C ASP A 52 2.56 9.41 8.87
N ARG A 53 3.16 10.60 9.03
CA ARG A 53 2.66 11.90 8.55
C ARG A 53 1.37 12.38 9.23
N GLY A 54 0.37 11.53 9.36
CA GLY A 54 -0.90 11.82 10.05
C GLY A 54 -0.82 11.62 11.55
N GLN A 55 -1.96 11.81 12.24
CA GLN A 55 -2.00 11.84 13.70
C GLN A 55 -2.56 10.56 14.35
N GLU A 56 -3.24 9.71 13.58
CA GLU A 56 -3.98 8.56 14.12
C GLU A 56 -3.33 7.21 13.74
N ASN A 57 -1.99 7.15 13.80
CA ASN A 57 -1.18 6.02 13.33
C ASN A 57 -1.53 4.70 14.02
N GLU A 58 -1.69 4.71 15.36
CA GLU A 58 -2.06 3.52 16.12
C GLU A 58 -3.45 2.99 15.73
N LYS A 59 -4.40 3.89 15.41
CA LYS A 59 -5.72 3.49 14.93
C LYS A 59 -5.64 2.86 13.53
N CYS A 60 -4.79 3.41 12.66
CA CYS A 60 -4.59 2.86 11.30
C CYS A 60 -3.95 1.47 11.34
N ILE A 61 -2.95 1.25 12.18
CA ILE A 61 -2.40 -0.09 12.40
C ILE A 61 -3.43 -1.05 13.04
N GLY A 62 -4.30 -0.51 13.90
CA GLY A 62 -5.40 -1.25 14.51
C GLY A 62 -6.39 -1.82 13.51
N LEU A 63 -6.55 -1.22 12.33
CA LEU A 63 -7.39 -1.74 11.22
C LEU A 63 -7.00 -3.16 10.82
N LEU A 64 -5.75 -3.54 10.97
CA LEU A 64 -5.28 -4.90 10.66
C LEU A 64 -5.92 -6.00 11.53
N ASN A 65 -6.65 -5.64 12.57
CA ASN A 65 -7.41 -6.57 13.40
C ASN A 65 -8.88 -6.70 12.96
N GLU A 66 -9.32 -5.86 12.02
CA GLU A 66 -10.67 -5.86 11.52
C GLU A 66 -10.85 -6.90 10.40
N SER A 67 -11.95 -7.64 10.43
CA SER A 67 -12.23 -8.68 9.43
C SER A 67 -12.54 -8.13 8.04
N TRP A 68 -13.00 -6.88 7.98
CA TRP A 68 -13.34 -6.17 6.75
C TRP A 68 -12.15 -5.44 6.10
N PHE A 69 -10.93 -5.55 6.69
CA PHE A 69 -9.76 -4.82 6.24
C PHE A 69 -8.55 -5.73 6.00
N THR A 70 -7.82 -5.49 4.93
CA THR A 70 -6.50 -6.08 4.69
C THR A 70 -5.59 -5.07 3.99
N SER A 71 -4.28 -5.24 4.13
CA SER A 71 -3.27 -4.38 3.51
C SER A 71 -2.08 -5.18 3.04
N ILE A 72 -1.35 -4.62 2.08
CA ILE A 72 0.03 -4.96 1.79
C ILE A 72 0.97 -4.05 2.59
N LYS A 73 2.26 -4.36 2.60
CA LYS A 73 3.30 -3.53 3.21
C LYS A 73 3.63 -2.36 2.30
N GLY A 74 3.63 -1.14 2.84
CA GLY A 74 4.26 0.03 2.23
C GLY A 74 5.67 0.26 2.79
N ASN A 75 6.38 1.23 2.24
CA ASN A 75 7.72 1.57 2.71
C ASN A 75 7.70 2.20 4.12
N HIS A 76 6.60 2.80 4.54
CA HIS A 76 6.45 3.34 5.90
C HIS A 76 6.28 2.23 6.94
N GLU A 77 5.60 1.14 6.64
CA GLU A 77 5.58 -0.06 7.49
C GLU A 77 6.97 -0.72 7.57
N ASP A 78 7.72 -0.73 6.47
CA ASP A 78 9.09 -1.27 6.44
C ASP A 78 10.04 -0.42 7.30
N PHE A 79 9.88 0.90 7.29
CA PHE A 79 10.57 1.81 8.20
C PHE A 79 10.32 1.49 9.68
N CYS A 80 9.06 1.26 10.08
CA CYS A 80 8.72 0.91 11.47
C CYS A 80 9.49 -0.32 11.94
N TYR A 81 9.59 -1.36 11.12
CA TYR A 81 10.30 -2.58 11.49
C TYR A 81 11.82 -2.43 11.43
N LYS A 82 12.36 -1.98 10.29
CA LYS A 82 13.82 -1.87 10.08
C LYS A 82 14.45 -0.81 10.99
N GLY A 83 13.75 0.29 11.25
CA GLY A 83 14.23 1.37 12.11
C GLY A 83 14.35 1.00 13.60
N MET A 84 13.76 -0.11 14.05
CA MET A 84 14.04 -0.65 15.39
C MET A 84 15.42 -1.29 15.49
N MET A 85 16.02 -1.69 14.36
CA MET A 85 17.26 -2.48 14.31
C MET A 85 18.43 -1.73 13.69
N ASP A 86 18.16 -0.64 12.96
CA ASP A 86 19.15 0.13 12.22
C ASP A 86 18.99 1.64 12.46
N ASP A 87 19.98 2.25 13.07
CA ASP A 87 19.97 3.67 13.44
C ASP A 87 19.97 4.61 12.21
N HIS A 88 20.51 4.20 11.04
CA HIS A 88 20.42 4.98 9.82
C HIS A 88 18.98 5.00 9.30
N ILE A 89 18.32 3.85 9.28
CA ILE A 89 16.90 3.76 8.90
C ILE A 89 16.04 4.55 9.88
N LYS A 90 16.27 4.39 11.18
CA LYS A 90 15.62 5.18 12.23
C LYS A 90 15.76 6.69 11.99
N PHE A 91 16.95 7.16 11.64
CA PHE A 91 17.18 8.56 11.33
C PHE A 91 16.34 9.03 10.14
N TYR A 92 16.35 8.28 9.02
CA TYR A 92 15.53 8.60 7.86
C TYR A 92 14.04 8.57 8.15
N HIS A 93 13.57 7.57 8.87
CA HIS A 93 12.17 7.45 9.26
C HIS A 93 11.69 8.65 10.09
N ARG A 94 12.53 9.17 10.99
CA ARG A 94 12.24 10.35 11.83
C ARG A 94 12.28 11.68 11.09
N MET A 95 12.79 11.75 9.87
CA MET A 95 12.78 13.00 9.11
C MET A 95 11.36 13.51 8.89
N SER A 96 11.18 14.84 8.91
CA SER A 96 9.86 15.49 8.87
C SER A 96 9.03 15.15 7.64
N ASN A 97 9.65 14.86 6.50
CA ASN A 97 8.97 14.41 5.28
C ASN A 97 8.48 12.96 5.35
N ASN A 98 9.08 12.12 6.21
CA ASN A 98 8.63 10.75 6.43
C ASN A 98 7.65 10.64 7.60
N GLY A 99 7.79 11.48 8.63
CA GLY A 99 6.80 11.62 9.70
C GLY A 99 6.79 10.52 10.75
N GLY A 100 7.85 9.69 10.82
CA GLY A 100 7.93 8.53 11.70
C GLY A 100 8.35 8.83 13.16
N ASP A 101 8.49 10.09 13.55
CA ASP A 101 8.94 10.45 14.92
C ASP A 101 7.99 9.94 16.03
N TRP A 102 6.68 9.89 15.75
CA TRP A 102 5.66 9.36 16.65
C TRP A 102 5.97 7.93 17.12
N PHE A 103 6.48 7.08 16.21
CA PHE A 103 6.74 5.67 16.47
C PHE A 103 7.79 5.45 17.57
N TYR A 104 8.87 6.24 17.57
CA TYR A 104 9.96 6.14 18.54
C TYR A 104 9.66 6.86 19.87
N ASN A 105 8.52 7.54 19.98
CA ASN A 105 8.02 8.13 21.22
C ASN A 105 7.01 7.21 21.95
N LEU A 106 6.68 6.06 21.36
CA LEU A 106 5.84 5.05 21.98
C LEU A 106 6.57 4.29 23.09
N PRO A 107 5.85 3.70 24.07
CA PRO A 107 6.42 2.68 24.95
C PRO A 107 7.05 1.54 24.13
N GLU A 108 8.15 0.98 24.65
CA GLU A 108 8.95 -0.01 23.92
C GLU A 108 8.15 -1.24 23.48
N ASP A 109 7.28 -1.74 24.33
CA ASP A 109 6.39 -2.88 24.06
C ASP A 109 5.38 -2.59 22.94
N ILE A 110 4.85 -1.37 22.89
CA ILE A 110 3.92 -0.91 21.84
C ILE A 110 4.68 -0.72 20.52
N MET A 111 5.86 -0.09 20.56
CA MET A 111 6.73 0.09 19.40
C MET A 111 7.09 -1.28 18.79
N GLU A 112 7.51 -2.24 19.63
CA GLU A 112 7.84 -3.59 19.18
C GLU A 112 6.62 -4.31 18.59
N TYR A 113 5.45 -4.22 19.22
CA TYR A 113 4.21 -4.80 18.70
C TYR A 113 3.87 -4.24 17.31
N ILE A 114 3.87 -2.91 17.16
CA ILE A 114 3.56 -2.26 15.87
C ILE A 114 4.58 -2.62 14.81
N GLY A 115 5.88 -2.55 15.10
CA GLY A 115 6.92 -2.90 14.14
C GLY A 115 6.84 -4.35 13.68
N ARG A 116 6.58 -5.29 14.59
CA ARG A 116 6.36 -6.71 14.24
C ARG A 116 5.10 -6.89 13.39
N ARG A 117 4.02 -6.17 13.72
CA ARG A 117 2.76 -6.25 12.99
C ARG A 117 2.92 -5.70 11.56
N ALA A 118 3.59 -4.55 11.41
CA ALA A 118 3.95 -3.96 10.13
C ALA A 118 4.80 -4.93 9.28
N ASN A 119 5.79 -5.59 9.90
CA ASN A 119 6.63 -6.57 9.18
C ASN A 119 5.87 -7.82 8.71
N GLN A 120 4.76 -8.18 9.35
CA GLN A 120 3.95 -9.35 8.95
C GLN A 120 3.11 -9.11 7.69
N LEU A 121 2.97 -7.87 7.22
CA LEU A 121 2.25 -7.57 6.00
C LEU A 121 2.97 -8.17 4.77
N PRO A 122 2.23 -8.71 3.80
CA PRO A 122 2.81 -9.20 2.55
C PRO A 122 3.30 -8.03 1.70
N ILE A 123 4.31 -8.27 0.87
CA ILE A 123 4.78 -7.31 -0.15
C ILE A 123 3.81 -7.28 -1.33
N LEU A 124 3.33 -8.47 -1.74
CA LEU A 124 2.34 -8.61 -2.80
C LEU A 124 1.08 -9.30 -2.25
N LEU A 125 -0.07 -8.85 -2.72
CA LEU A 125 -1.33 -9.56 -2.53
C LEU A 125 -1.94 -9.84 -3.91
N GLU A 126 -2.32 -11.10 -4.15
CA GLU A 126 -3.11 -11.50 -5.31
C GLU A 126 -4.53 -11.81 -4.86
N VAL A 127 -5.50 -11.18 -5.48
CA VAL A 127 -6.92 -11.38 -5.19
C VAL A 127 -7.60 -11.97 -6.42
N LYS A 128 -8.29 -13.10 -6.22
CA LYS A 128 -9.25 -13.63 -7.20
C LYS A 128 -10.64 -13.18 -6.83
N TYR A 129 -11.30 -12.50 -7.74
CA TYR A 129 -12.63 -11.94 -7.52
C TYR A 129 -13.39 -11.86 -8.85
N ARG A 130 -14.60 -12.42 -8.91
CA ARG A 130 -15.48 -12.43 -10.09
C ARG A 130 -14.78 -12.91 -11.37
N GLY A 131 -14.01 -13.97 -11.24
CA GLY A 131 -13.28 -14.58 -12.37
C GLY A 131 -12.05 -13.83 -12.84
N LYS A 132 -11.71 -12.68 -12.23
CA LYS A 132 -10.53 -11.87 -12.53
C LYS A 132 -9.44 -12.03 -11.46
N LYS A 133 -8.21 -11.72 -11.83
CA LYS A 133 -7.03 -11.70 -10.97
C LYS A 133 -6.54 -10.26 -10.78
N PHE A 134 -6.51 -9.79 -9.56
CA PHE A 134 -6.05 -8.47 -9.18
C PHE A 134 -4.76 -8.55 -8.36
N GLY A 135 -3.75 -7.79 -8.75
CA GLY A 135 -2.49 -7.65 -8.04
C GLY A 135 -2.47 -6.37 -7.20
N PHE A 136 -1.79 -6.44 -6.05
CA PHE A 136 -1.54 -5.29 -5.19
C PHE A 136 -0.06 -5.24 -4.86
N VAL A 137 0.58 -4.13 -5.12
CA VAL A 137 1.97 -3.82 -4.81
C VAL A 137 2.07 -2.35 -4.43
N HIS A 138 2.91 -2.00 -3.46
CA HIS A 138 2.89 -0.63 -2.96
C HIS A 138 3.41 0.40 -3.97
N ALA A 139 4.59 0.19 -4.54
CA ALA A 139 5.27 1.24 -5.32
C ALA A 139 5.43 0.94 -6.82
N ASP A 140 5.96 -0.23 -7.18
CA ASP A 140 6.32 -0.51 -8.58
C ASP A 140 6.30 -2.01 -8.91
N VAL A 141 6.23 -2.31 -10.22
CA VAL A 141 6.34 -3.65 -10.81
C VAL A 141 7.53 -3.65 -11.75
N PRO A 142 8.71 -4.13 -11.31
CA PRO A 142 9.95 -4.01 -12.10
C PRO A 142 10.01 -4.92 -13.33
N VAL A 143 9.09 -5.89 -13.46
CA VAL A 143 8.98 -6.83 -14.58
C VAL A 143 7.55 -6.90 -15.08
N GLU A 144 7.34 -6.99 -16.40
CA GLU A 144 5.99 -6.96 -17.01
C GLU A 144 5.29 -8.33 -17.01
N ASP A 145 5.53 -9.14 -15.97
CA ASP A 145 4.88 -10.43 -15.76
C ASP A 145 4.66 -10.66 -14.26
N TRP A 146 3.40 -10.83 -13.85
CA TRP A 146 3.00 -10.95 -12.45
C TRP A 146 3.49 -12.25 -11.80
N GLU A 147 3.50 -13.36 -12.55
CA GLU A 147 3.98 -14.64 -12.02
C GLU A 147 5.50 -14.59 -11.82
N LEU A 148 6.23 -14.02 -12.78
CA LEU A 148 7.68 -13.82 -12.67
C LEU A 148 8.03 -12.90 -11.50
N LEU A 149 7.29 -11.81 -11.31
CA LEU A 149 7.48 -10.91 -10.15
C LEU A 149 7.37 -11.65 -8.83
N LYS A 150 6.34 -12.50 -8.68
CA LYS A 150 6.14 -13.30 -7.46
C LYS A 150 7.28 -14.29 -7.23
N GLU A 151 7.72 -14.96 -8.28
CA GLU A 151 8.83 -15.90 -8.22
C GLU A 151 10.13 -15.22 -7.80
N MET A 152 10.52 -14.13 -8.45
CA MET A 152 11.72 -13.35 -8.14
C MET A 152 11.68 -12.79 -6.71
N LEU A 153 10.52 -12.31 -6.26
CA LEU A 153 10.35 -11.81 -4.90
C LEU A 153 10.55 -12.92 -3.85
N GLU A 154 9.97 -14.10 -4.04
CA GLU A 154 10.10 -15.23 -3.11
C GLU A 154 11.54 -15.79 -3.09
N GLN A 155 12.25 -15.77 -4.23
CA GLN A 155 13.66 -16.17 -4.34
C GLN A 155 14.62 -15.13 -3.73
N GLY A 156 14.18 -13.89 -3.55
CA GLY A 156 15.00 -12.79 -3.08
C GLY A 156 15.95 -12.23 -4.14
N ASP A 157 15.51 -12.28 -5.39
CA ASP A 157 16.28 -11.82 -6.53
C ASP A 157 16.50 -10.31 -6.54
N SER A 158 17.41 -9.87 -7.40
CA SER A 158 17.77 -8.47 -7.60
C SER A 158 17.86 -8.13 -9.09
N ILE A 159 17.60 -6.87 -9.42
CA ILE A 159 17.86 -6.26 -10.73
C ILE A 159 18.78 -5.07 -10.47
N ASP A 160 19.92 -4.99 -11.18
CA ASP A 160 20.89 -3.89 -11.06
C ASP A 160 21.27 -3.57 -9.59
N ASP A 161 21.64 -4.61 -8.82
CA ASP A 161 22.02 -4.54 -7.40
C ASP A 161 20.93 -4.08 -6.43
N ARG A 162 19.68 -3.91 -6.89
CA ARG A 162 18.52 -3.58 -6.07
C ARG A 162 17.58 -4.76 -5.95
N THR A 163 17.14 -5.10 -4.74
CA THR A 163 16.25 -6.24 -4.51
C THR A 163 14.86 -5.99 -5.12
N ILE A 164 14.17 -7.06 -5.52
CA ILE A 164 12.77 -6.97 -5.98
C ILE A 164 11.88 -6.38 -4.90
N GLU A 165 12.14 -6.70 -3.63
CA GLU A 165 11.42 -6.10 -2.49
C GLU A 165 11.56 -4.57 -2.45
N ASP A 166 12.79 -4.05 -2.68
CA ASP A 166 13.02 -2.60 -2.72
C ASP A 166 12.34 -1.95 -3.93
N TYR A 167 12.26 -2.63 -5.07
CA TYR A 167 11.45 -2.13 -6.20
C TYR A 167 9.98 -2.03 -5.82
N CYS A 168 9.41 -3.08 -5.24
CA CYS A 168 8.01 -3.14 -4.83
C CYS A 168 7.64 -2.08 -3.77
N LEU A 169 8.61 -1.63 -2.95
CA LEU A 169 8.37 -0.69 -1.85
C LEU A 169 8.76 0.77 -2.16
N TRP A 170 9.67 1.02 -3.13
CA TRP A 170 10.30 2.35 -3.26
C TRP A 170 10.42 2.88 -4.68
N SER A 171 10.30 2.05 -5.71
CA SER A 171 10.53 2.48 -7.08
C SER A 171 9.35 3.31 -7.62
N ARG A 172 9.63 4.12 -8.65
CA ARG A 172 8.65 4.87 -9.43
C ARG A 172 8.80 4.60 -10.91
N GLY A 173 9.35 3.42 -11.28
CA GLY A 173 9.73 3.12 -12.65
C GLY A 173 8.60 3.23 -13.65
N ILE A 174 7.42 2.64 -13.38
CA ILE A 174 6.26 2.71 -14.27
C ILE A 174 5.76 4.14 -14.40
N ILE A 175 5.48 4.79 -13.26
CA ILE A 175 4.86 6.13 -13.30
C ILE A 175 5.79 7.18 -13.87
N ASP A 176 7.11 7.11 -13.61
CA ASP A 176 8.09 8.03 -14.18
C ASP A 176 8.21 7.86 -15.70
N LYS A 177 8.20 6.61 -16.20
CA LYS A 177 8.19 6.33 -17.65
C LYS A 177 6.92 6.84 -18.31
N TYR A 178 5.76 6.70 -17.65
CA TYR A 178 4.51 7.24 -18.15
C TYR A 178 4.53 8.77 -18.21
N LEU A 179 4.90 9.44 -17.12
CA LEU A 179 4.91 10.91 -17.05
C LEU A 179 5.92 11.55 -18.01
N ASN A 180 7.07 10.91 -18.24
CA ASN A 180 8.12 11.45 -19.08
C ASN A 180 8.01 11.04 -20.55
N TYR A 181 7.46 9.85 -20.85
CA TYR A 181 7.51 9.27 -22.20
C TYR A 181 6.17 8.74 -22.70
N GLY A 182 5.11 8.78 -21.89
CA GLY A 182 3.79 8.20 -22.24
C GLY A 182 3.80 6.67 -22.35
N TYR A 183 4.75 6.01 -21.67
CA TYR A 183 4.86 4.56 -21.70
C TYR A 183 3.78 3.92 -20.81
N GLU A 184 2.99 3.01 -21.37
CA GLU A 184 1.92 2.28 -20.71
C GLU A 184 2.19 0.77 -20.75
N PRO A 185 2.77 0.16 -19.70
CA PRO A 185 3.01 -1.27 -19.65
C PRO A 185 1.72 -2.07 -19.53
N THR A 186 1.78 -3.33 -19.97
CA THR A 186 0.78 -4.33 -19.65
C THR A 186 1.44 -5.45 -18.86
N ILE A 187 1.12 -5.54 -17.57
CA ILE A 187 1.62 -6.62 -16.70
C ILE A 187 0.86 -7.89 -17.07
N ALA A 188 1.58 -8.86 -17.61
CA ALA A 188 0.99 -10.14 -18.01
C ALA A 188 0.54 -10.96 -16.80
N GLN A 189 -0.39 -11.91 -17.00
CA GLN A 189 -0.89 -12.86 -16.00
C GLN A 189 -1.70 -12.25 -14.84
N VAL A 190 -2.13 -10.97 -14.97
CA VAL A 190 -3.00 -10.27 -14.03
C VAL A 190 -3.90 -9.29 -14.79
N ASP A 191 -5.16 -9.13 -14.36
CA ASP A 191 -6.11 -8.24 -15.06
C ASP A 191 -5.85 -6.77 -14.72
N ASN A 192 -5.57 -6.45 -13.46
CA ASN A 192 -5.16 -5.12 -13.04
C ASN A 192 -4.24 -5.18 -11.81
N VAL A 193 -3.33 -4.20 -11.68
CA VAL A 193 -2.45 -4.02 -10.52
C VAL A 193 -2.75 -2.68 -9.85
N PHE A 194 -2.93 -2.69 -8.53
CA PHE A 194 -3.18 -1.50 -7.72
C PHE A 194 -1.92 -1.07 -6.97
N LEU A 195 -1.60 0.23 -7.07
CA LEU A 195 -0.40 0.84 -6.50
C LEU A 195 -0.73 2.11 -5.71
N GLY A 196 0.14 2.45 -4.75
CA GLY A 196 0.15 3.69 -3.97
C GLY A 196 1.43 4.49 -4.20
N HIS A 197 2.07 4.96 -3.08
CA HIS A 197 3.43 5.48 -2.98
C HIS A 197 3.69 6.81 -3.69
N THR A 198 3.23 6.98 -4.91
CA THR A 198 3.46 8.18 -5.70
C THR A 198 2.23 9.04 -5.72
N VAL A 199 2.33 10.21 -5.05
CA VAL A 199 1.22 11.16 -4.98
C VAL A 199 0.91 11.73 -6.36
N LEU A 200 -0.31 11.50 -6.83
CA LEU A 200 -0.82 11.99 -8.11
C LEU A 200 -2.06 12.87 -7.88
N PRO A 201 -2.37 13.82 -8.80
CA PRO A 201 -3.52 14.71 -8.63
C PRO A 201 -4.88 14.00 -8.62
N LYS A 202 -4.94 12.78 -9.17
CA LYS A 202 -6.13 11.94 -9.26
C LYS A 202 -5.71 10.47 -9.41
N VAL A 203 -6.62 9.55 -9.14
CA VAL A 203 -6.46 8.14 -9.50
C VAL A 203 -6.11 8.05 -10.99
N THR A 204 -5.01 7.38 -11.29
CA THR A 204 -4.43 7.36 -12.64
C THR A 204 -4.21 5.91 -13.09
N GLN A 205 -4.80 5.59 -14.24
CA GLN A 205 -4.59 4.33 -14.92
C GLN A 205 -3.42 4.45 -15.90
N VAL A 206 -2.48 3.50 -15.85
CA VAL A 206 -1.32 3.41 -16.75
C VAL A 206 -1.21 1.96 -17.23
N GLY A 207 -1.61 1.67 -18.46
CA GLY A 207 -1.80 0.30 -18.92
C GLY A 207 -2.83 -0.44 -18.05
N ASN A 208 -2.46 -1.59 -17.47
CA ASN A 208 -3.28 -2.27 -16.48
C ASN A 208 -2.80 -2.04 -15.02
N CYS A 209 -2.16 -0.88 -14.75
CA CYS A 209 -1.75 -0.46 -13.42
C CYS A 209 -2.58 0.76 -12.98
N THR A 210 -3.18 0.71 -11.78
CA THR A 210 -3.99 1.78 -11.19
C THR A 210 -3.29 2.36 -9.98
N PHE A 211 -2.88 3.62 -10.07
CA PHE A 211 -2.23 4.38 -8.99
C PHE A 211 -3.29 5.12 -8.18
N LEU A 212 -3.29 4.91 -6.86
CA LEU A 212 -4.34 5.35 -5.94
C LEU A 212 -3.89 6.38 -4.91
N ASP A 213 -2.58 6.63 -4.75
CA ASP A 213 -2.16 7.66 -3.82
C ASP A 213 -2.48 9.05 -4.39
N THR A 214 -3.46 9.71 -3.79
CA THR A 214 -3.87 11.07 -4.13
C THR A 214 -3.63 12.05 -2.99
N GLY A 215 -2.70 11.69 -2.10
CA GLY A 215 -2.17 12.58 -1.07
C GLY A 215 -3.15 12.88 0.06
N GLY A 216 -3.96 11.91 0.50
CA GLY A 216 -4.99 12.12 1.52
C GLY A 216 -4.51 12.85 2.76
N VAL A 217 -3.30 12.54 3.26
CA VAL A 217 -2.67 13.19 4.42
C VAL A 217 -2.37 14.68 4.19
N PHE A 218 -2.24 15.13 2.95
CA PHE A 218 -1.95 16.52 2.59
C PHE A 218 -3.21 17.38 2.43
N LYS A 219 -4.41 16.81 2.47
CA LYS A 219 -5.69 17.50 2.36
C LYS A 219 -5.81 18.70 3.32
N LYS A 220 -5.23 18.58 4.52
CA LYS A 220 -5.20 19.67 5.51
C LYS A 220 -4.40 20.90 5.07
N PHE A 221 -3.51 20.75 4.09
CA PHE A 221 -2.69 21.86 3.56
C PHE A 221 -3.23 22.38 2.22
N ASP A 222 -3.86 21.52 1.43
CA ASP A 222 -4.42 21.87 0.12
C ASP A 222 -5.63 20.97 -0.17
N ASN A 223 -6.76 21.58 -0.50
CA ASN A 223 -8.01 20.87 -0.86
C ASN A 223 -7.93 20.13 -2.21
N GLY A 224 -6.83 20.27 -2.96
CA GLY A 224 -6.55 19.47 -4.17
C GLY A 224 -6.19 18.02 -3.86
N TYR A 225 -5.77 17.72 -2.62
CA TYR A 225 -5.47 16.37 -2.16
C TYR A 225 -6.67 15.72 -1.47
N ASP A 226 -6.81 14.41 -1.63
CA ASP A 226 -7.85 13.64 -0.94
C ASP A 226 -7.45 12.17 -0.83
N LEU A 227 -8.06 11.43 0.10
CA LEU A 227 -7.89 9.99 0.21
C LEU A 227 -8.76 9.30 -0.86
N SER A 228 -8.16 8.58 -1.78
CA SER A 228 -8.89 7.86 -2.82
C SER A 228 -9.37 6.50 -2.34
N ILE A 229 -10.65 6.23 -2.57
CA ILE A 229 -11.26 4.90 -2.42
C ILE A 229 -12.00 4.62 -3.72
N ILE A 230 -11.74 3.46 -4.31
CA ILE A 230 -12.47 2.98 -5.49
C ILE A 230 -13.11 1.62 -5.20
N ARG A 231 -14.23 1.33 -5.85
CA ARG A 231 -14.83 -0.01 -5.84
C ARG A 231 -14.18 -0.84 -6.95
N LEU A 232 -13.86 -2.09 -6.63
CA LEU A 232 -13.42 -3.07 -7.61
C LEU A 232 -14.66 -3.46 -8.43
N GLU A 233 -14.64 -3.10 -9.70
CA GLU A 233 -15.74 -3.40 -10.63
C GLU A 233 -15.31 -4.51 -11.60
N ASP A 234 -16.31 -5.10 -12.27
CA ASP A 234 -16.15 -6.19 -13.24
C ASP A 234 -15.37 -5.78 -14.51
#